data_a5e1941acaaf46001f00ca8deff12f64
#
_entry.id   a5e1941acaaf46001f00ca8deff12f64
#
_cell.length_a   1.000
_cell.length_b   1.000
_cell.length_c   1.000
_cell.angle_alpha   90.00
_cell.angle_beta   90.00
_cell.angle_gamma   90.00
#
_symmetry.space_group_name_H-M   'P 1'
#
loop_
_entity.id
_entity.type
_entity.pdbx_description
1 polymer ?
#
loop_
_entity_poly.entity_id
_entity_poly.type
_entity_poly.pdbx_seq_one_letter_code
_entity_poly.pdbx_strand_id
1 'polypeptide(L)' 'MNNNFSRIITLLRKERGLSQKKAAEDLGVSQALLSHYEKGIRECGLDFLVRCGDFYGVSVDYL' A
#
# COMPACT_ATOMS: atom_id res chain seq x y z
N MET A 1 1.07 -8.47 -10.89
CA MET A 1 1.06 -7.00 -10.76
C MET A 1 2.45 -6.46 -10.97
N ASN A 2 2.59 -5.33 -11.59
CA ASN A 2 3.91 -4.79 -11.86
C ASN A 2 4.45 -4.03 -10.65
N ASN A 3 5.70 -3.58 -10.73
CA ASN A 3 6.36 -2.90 -9.63
C ASN A 3 5.84 -1.48 -9.37
N ASN A 4 4.99 -0.96 -10.25
CA ASN A 4 4.46 0.40 -10.07
C ASN A 4 3.59 0.51 -8.83
N PHE A 5 2.75 -0.49 -8.58
CA PHE A 5 1.90 -0.48 -7.39
C PHE A 5 2.75 -0.38 -6.11
N SER A 6 3.79 -1.22 -6.00
CA SER A 6 4.62 -1.22 -4.80
C SER A 6 5.34 0.11 -4.60
N ARG A 7 5.81 0.72 -5.67
CA ARG A 7 6.48 2.02 -5.60
C ARG A 7 5.51 3.13 -5.23
N ILE A 8 4.32 3.11 -5.81
CA ILE A 8 3.32 4.15 -5.57
C ILE A 8 2.86 4.14 -4.12
N ILE A 9 2.51 2.97 -3.57
CA ILE A 9 2.03 2.93 -2.19
C ILE A 9 3.15 3.28 -1.20
N THR A 10 4.39 2.95 -1.52
CA THR A 10 5.52 3.33 -0.68
C THR A 10 5.70 4.84 -0.67
N LEU A 11 5.64 5.46 -1.84
CA LEU A 11 5.77 6.93 -1.95
C LEU A 11 4.63 7.65 -1.26
N LEU A 12 3.39 7.18 -1.45
CA LEU A 12 2.23 7.78 -0.82
C LEU A 12 2.34 7.73 0.69
N ARG A 13 2.78 6.60 1.24
CA ARG A 13 2.98 6.46 2.67
C ARG A 13 4.02 7.46 3.18
N LYS A 14 5.15 7.55 2.49
CA LYS A 14 6.23 8.45 2.89
C LYS A 14 5.84 9.91 2.79
N GLU A 15 5.08 10.28 1.76
CA GLU A 15 4.59 11.65 1.60
C GLU A 15 3.70 12.07 2.76
N ARG A 16 3.00 11.13 3.35
CA ARG A 16 2.12 11.42 4.48
C ARG A 16 2.83 11.30 5.83
N GLY A 17 4.12 11.02 5.81
CA GLY A 17 4.90 10.90 7.04
C GLY A 17 4.52 9.71 7.89
N LEU A 18 3.94 8.67 7.30
CA LEU A 18 3.48 7.50 8.05
C LEU A 18 4.57 6.45 8.13
N SER A 19 4.73 5.86 9.33
CA SER A 19 5.56 4.68 9.46
C SER A 19 4.86 3.50 8.79
N GLN A 20 5.65 2.48 8.44
CA GLN A 20 5.08 1.26 7.86
C GLN A 20 4.13 0.59 8.86
N LYS A 21 4.49 0.61 10.14
CA LYS A 21 3.66 0.03 11.19
C LYS A 21 2.29 0.72 11.27
N LYS A 22 2.30 2.05 11.28
CA LYS A 22 1.04 2.82 11.38
C LYS A 22 0.17 2.61 10.15
N ALA A 23 0.76 2.66 8.97
CA ALA A 23 0.01 2.44 7.74
C ALA A 23 -0.59 1.03 7.70
N ALA A 24 0.17 0.02 8.14
CA ALA A 24 -0.33 -1.34 8.17
C ALA A 24 -1.53 -1.47 9.12
N GLU A 25 -1.45 -0.85 10.30
CA GLU A 25 -2.56 -0.85 11.24
C GLU A 25 -3.82 -0.23 10.61
N ASP A 26 -3.66 0.92 9.96
CA ASP A 26 -4.78 1.61 9.35
C ASP A 26 -5.36 0.88 8.15
N LEU A 27 -4.51 0.15 7.43
CA LEU A 27 -4.94 -0.66 6.29
C LEU A 27 -5.46 -2.03 6.68
N GLY A 28 -5.31 -2.41 7.96
CA GLY A 28 -5.83 -3.68 8.45
C GLY A 28 -4.99 -4.89 8.07
N VAL A 29 -3.70 -4.70 7.89
CA VAL A 29 -2.77 -5.80 7.58
C VAL A 29 -1.59 -5.76 8.55
N SER A 30 -0.83 -6.86 8.58
CA SER A 30 0.39 -6.88 9.38
C SER A 30 1.47 -6.01 8.73
N GLN A 31 2.39 -5.51 9.54
CA GLN A 31 3.51 -4.75 9.01
C GLN A 31 4.35 -5.60 8.06
N ALA A 32 4.54 -6.88 8.38
CA ALA A 32 5.29 -7.78 7.50
C ALA A 32 4.63 -7.90 6.14
N LEU A 33 3.30 -8.01 6.10
CA LEU A 33 2.58 -8.13 4.84
C LEU A 33 2.69 -6.84 4.02
N LEU A 34 2.51 -5.69 4.69
CA LEU A 34 2.67 -4.41 4.00
C LEU A 34 4.09 -4.26 3.44
N SER A 35 5.09 -4.69 4.20
CA SER A 35 6.47 -4.66 3.75
C SER A 35 6.65 -5.47 2.47
N HIS A 36 6.05 -6.65 2.40
CA HIS A 36 6.11 -7.50 1.21
C HIS A 36 5.45 -6.84 0.01
N TYR A 37 4.30 -6.17 0.23
CA TYR A 37 3.63 -5.44 -0.86
C TYR A 37 4.48 -4.27 -1.34
N GLU A 38 5.10 -3.54 -0.42
CA GLU A 38 5.91 -2.37 -0.78
C GLU A 38 7.21 -2.76 -1.49
N LYS A 39 7.71 -3.96 -1.24
CA LYS A 39 8.92 -4.46 -1.90
C LYS A 39 8.60 -5.15 -3.23
N GLY A 40 7.32 -5.35 -3.53
CA GLY A 40 6.93 -6.06 -4.73
C GLY A 40 7.17 -7.56 -4.69
N ILE A 41 7.42 -8.11 -3.50
CA ILE A 41 7.66 -9.54 -3.32
C ILE A 41 6.36 -10.33 -3.46
N ARG A 42 5.24 -9.72 -3.06
CA ARG A 42 3.95 -10.36 -3.06
C ARG A 42 2.91 -9.45 -3.71
N GLU A 43 2.06 -10.02 -4.53
CA GLU A 43 0.95 -9.28 -5.14
C GLU A 43 -0.22 -9.23 -4.18
N CYS A 44 -0.89 -8.07 -4.15
CA CYS A 44 -2.09 -7.92 -3.33
C CYS A 44 -3.33 -8.29 -4.15
N GLY A 45 -4.40 -8.62 -3.43
CA GLY A 45 -5.68 -8.81 -4.07
C GLY A 45 -6.40 -7.49 -4.29
N LEU A 46 -7.55 -7.58 -4.96
CA LEU A 46 -8.35 -6.40 -5.27
C LEU A 46 -8.81 -5.67 -4.02
N ASP A 47 -9.16 -6.40 -2.96
CA ASP A 47 -9.62 -5.80 -1.71
C ASP A 47 -8.57 -4.85 -1.12
N PHE A 48 -7.31 -5.27 -1.11
CA PHE A 48 -6.24 -4.44 -0.58
C PHE A 48 -5.99 -3.24 -1.47
N LEU A 49 -6.08 -3.44 -2.78
CA LEU A 49 -5.92 -2.35 -3.75
C LEU A 49 -6.97 -1.26 -3.51
N VAL A 50 -8.23 -1.65 -3.31
CA VAL A 50 -9.31 -0.70 -3.03
C VAL A 50 -9.07 0.01 -1.70
N ARG A 51 -8.63 -0.71 -0.67
CA ARG A 51 -8.32 -0.10 0.62
C ARG A 51 -7.23 0.95 0.51
N CYS A 52 -6.19 0.67 -0.28
CA CYS A 52 -5.13 1.64 -0.50
C CYS A 52 -5.65 2.88 -1.20
N GLY A 53 -6.50 2.72 -2.20
CA GLY A 53 -7.12 3.85 -2.88
C GLY A 53 -7.91 4.72 -1.92
N ASP A 54 -8.72 4.11 -1.07
CA ASP A 54 -9.52 4.83 -0.08
C ASP A 54 -8.65 5.50 0.97
N PHE A 55 -7.67 4.76 1.48
CA PHE A 55 -6.81 5.26 2.55
C PHE A 55 -5.95 6.43 2.11
N TYR A 56 -5.36 6.33 0.92
CA TYR A 56 -4.48 7.37 0.39
C TYR A 56 -5.23 8.44 -0.41
N GLY A 57 -6.53 8.25 -0.64
CA GLY A 57 -7.34 9.23 -1.36
C GLY A 57 -7.02 9.33 -2.84
N VAL A 58 -6.66 8.21 -3.47
CA VAL A 58 -6.34 8.16 -4.89
C VAL A 58 -7.23 7.12 -5.57
N SER A 59 -7.39 7.24 -6.89
CA SER A 59 -8.21 6.28 -7.61
C SER A 59 -7.47 4.95 -7.74
N VAL A 60 -8.24 3.86 -7.82
CA VAL A 60 -7.68 2.53 -8.05
C VAL A 60 -6.91 2.49 -9.36
N ASP A 61 -7.36 3.23 -10.35
CA ASP A 61 -6.69 3.29 -11.66
C ASP A 61 -5.29 3.89 -11.55
N TYR A 62 -5.07 4.78 -10.58
CA TYR A 62 -3.75 5.35 -10.35
C TYR A 62 -2.77 4.29 -9.84
N LEU A 63 -3.26 3.38 -9.04
CA LEU A 63 -2.45 2.31 -8.48
C LEU A 63 -2.27 1.18 -9.50
#